data_349e6223519945ab6019ae23c4989eb9
#
_entry.id   349e6223519945ab6019ae23c4989eb9
#
_cell.length_a   1.000
_cell.length_b   1.000
_cell.length_c   1.000
_cell.angle_alpha   90.00
_cell.angle_beta   90.00
_cell.angle_gamma   90.00
#
_symmetry.space_group_name_H-M   'P 1'
#
loop_
_entity.id
_entity.type
_entity.pdbx_description
1 polymer ?
#
loop_
_entity_poly.entity_id
_entity_poly.type
_entity_poly.pdbx_seq_one_letter_code
_entity_poly.pdbx_strand_id
1 'polypeptide(L)'
;SDVYKRQEAQSFTGSQAGVLTTERHGNARIVDVTPGRVQEALDEGKICLVAGFQGVNRETRDVTTLGRGGSDATAVALAAALNADVCEIYSDVDGVYTADPRIVPNAQKLDTISFEEMLEMAAVGAKVLMLRSVEYARAFDVPLRVRSSYSTDIGTLVSGSMEDIPMEEAVLT
;
A
#
# COMPACT_ATOMS: atom_id res chain seq x y z
N SER A 1 7.05 -0.06 22.51
CA SER A 1 8.22 0.15 21.61
C SER A 1 9.35 -0.85 21.83
N ASP A 2 9.45 -1.48 23.00
CA ASP A 2 10.55 -2.42 23.30
C ASP A 2 10.34 -3.82 22.74
N VAL A 3 9.11 -4.19 22.40
CA VAL A 3 8.78 -5.49 21.79
C VAL A 3 9.39 -5.61 20.40
N TYR A 4 9.34 -4.55 19.58
CA TYR A 4 9.87 -4.56 18.22
C TYR A 4 11.40 -4.59 18.14
N LYS A 5 12.11 -4.12 19.15
CA LYS A 5 13.59 -4.13 19.15
C LYS A 5 14.22 -5.51 19.27
N ARG A 6 13.44 -6.56 19.55
CA ARG A 6 13.90 -7.95 19.70
C ARG A 6 13.37 -8.88 18.62
N GLN A 7 12.53 -8.42 17.69
CA GLN A 7 12.07 -9.21 16.58
C GLN A 7 13.15 -9.32 15.50
N GLU A 8 13.34 -10.53 14.98
CA GLU A 8 14.19 -10.74 13.82
C GLU A 8 13.56 -10.09 12.60
N ALA A 9 14.36 -9.46 11.77
CA ALA A 9 13.95 -8.85 10.53
C ALA A 9 14.67 -9.47 9.35
N GLN A 10 13.96 -9.65 8.24
CA GLN A 10 14.51 -10.19 7.01
C GLN A 10 14.15 -9.29 5.83
N SER A 11 15.13 -8.99 4.98
CA SER A 11 14.93 -8.16 3.80
C SER A 11 14.83 -9.00 2.52
N PHE A 12 13.97 -8.55 1.62
CA PHE A 12 13.69 -9.18 0.34
C PHE A 12 13.74 -8.14 -0.78
N THR A 13 14.31 -8.51 -1.92
CA THR A 13 14.10 -7.78 -3.16
C THR A 13 12.70 -8.08 -3.71
N GLY A 14 12.20 -7.27 -4.65
CA GLY A 14 10.92 -7.55 -5.30
C GLY A 14 10.88 -8.95 -5.94
N SER A 15 11.98 -9.38 -6.54
CA SER A 15 12.14 -10.74 -7.10
C SER A 15 12.04 -11.81 -6.02
N GLN A 16 12.71 -11.63 -4.89
CA GLN A 16 12.66 -12.58 -3.76
C GLN A 16 11.29 -12.62 -3.07
N ALA A 17 10.58 -11.49 -3.09
CA ALA A 17 9.20 -11.41 -2.62
C ALA A 17 8.18 -11.94 -3.64
N GLY A 18 8.62 -12.43 -4.79
CA GLY A 18 7.76 -13.03 -5.80
C GLY A 18 6.94 -12.04 -6.62
N VAL A 19 7.37 -10.78 -6.71
CA VAL A 19 6.70 -9.77 -7.54
C VAL A 19 7.04 -10.00 -9.01
N LEU A 20 6.07 -10.56 -9.75
CA LEU A 20 6.19 -10.85 -11.17
C LEU A 20 5.62 -9.71 -12.01
N THR A 21 6.33 -9.36 -13.08
CA THR A 21 6.00 -8.19 -13.89
C THR A 21 6.04 -8.50 -15.40
N THR A 22 5.44 -7.59 -16.18
CA THR A 22 5.66 -7.54 -17.62
C THR A 22 7.12 -7.19 -17.93
N GLU A 23 7.57 -7.43 -19.17
CA GLU A 23 8.94 -7.20 -19.62
C GLU A 23 9.34 -5.73 -19.84
N ARG A 24 8.39 -4.79 -19.75
CA ARG A 24 8.64 -3.37 -19.99
C ARG A 24 9.47 -2.73 -18.89
N HIS A 25 10.77 -2.56 -19.11
CA HIS A 25 11.63 -1.80 -18.21
C HIS A 25 11.13 -0.35 -18.00
N GLY A 26 11.20 0.14 -16.78
CA GLY A 26 10.85 1.52 -16.41
C GLY A 26 9.35 1.83 -16.30
N ASN A 27 8.47 0.96 -16.77
CA ASN A 27 7.01 1.07 -16.64
C ASN A 27 6.34 -0.31 -16.69
N ALA A 28 6.92 -1.26 -15.98
CA ALA A 28 6.37 -2.60 -15.86
C ALA A 28 5.05 -2.59 -15.06
N ARG A 29 4.20 -3.57 -15.32
CA ARG A 29 2.99 -3.82 -14.54
C ARG A 29 3.19 -5.10 -13.75
N ILE A 30 2.69 -5.12 -12.51
CA ILE A 30 2.61 -6.35 -11.73
C ILE A 30 1.58 -7.26 -12.40
N VAL A 31 1.98 -8.49 -12.68
CA VAL A 31 1.14 -9.52 -13.32
C VAL A 31 0.66 -10.51 -12.28
N ASP A 32 1.53 -10.80 -11.29
CA ASP A 32 1.27 -11.78 -10.26
C ASP A 32 2.21 -11.54 -9.06
N VAL A 33 1.82 -12.00 -7.88
CA VAL A 33 2.67 -11.99 -6.67
C VAL A 33 2.59 -13.35 -6.01
N THR A 34 3.74 -14.00 -5.89
CA THR A 34 3.87 -15.32 -5.25
C THR A 34 4.79 -15.23 -4.03
N PRO A 35 4.31 -14.71 -2.87
CA PRO A 35 5.14 -14.27 -1.77
C PRO A 35 5.57 -15.41 -0.82
N GLY A 36 5.74 -16.65 -1.27
CA GLY A 36 6.01 -17.81 -0.44
C GLY A 36 7.13 -17.62 0.58
N ARG A 37 8.26 -17.03 0.17
CA ARG A 37 9.39 -16.76 1.08
C ARG A 37 9.07 -15.67 2.12
N VAL A 38 8.24 -14.69 1.76
CA VAL A 38 7.79 -13.66 2.70
C VAL A 38 6.81 -14.27 3.69
N GLN A 39 5.89 -15.11 3.21
CA GLN A 39 4.94 -15.83 4.06
C GLN A 39 5.66 -16.72 5.08
N GLU A 40 6.64 -17.51 4.65
CA GLU A 40 7.46 -18.35 5.54
C GLU A 40 8.11 -17.51 6.66
N ALA A 41 8.70 -16.37 6.30
CA ALA A 41 9.34 -15.50 7.29
C ALA A 41 8.32 -14.85 8.25
N LEU A 42 7.12 -14.49 7.77
CA LEU A 42 6.04 -14.00 8.62
C LEU A 42 5.52 -15.09 9.56
N ASP A 43 5.38 -16.32 9.09
CA ASP A 43 4.96 -17.47 9.91
C ASP A 43 5.98 -17.79 11.03
N GLU A 44 7.24 -17.47 10.80
CA GLU A 44 8.31 -17.53 11.82
C GLU A 44 8.30 -16.31 12.77
N GLY A 45 7.37 -15.36 12.61
CA GLY A 45 7.25 -14.16 13.44
C GLY A 45 8.26 -13.07 13.13
N LYS A 46 8.88 -13.08 11.94
CA LYS A 46 9.86 -12.07 11.52
C LYS A 46 9.19 -10.83 10.93
N ILE A 47 9.87 -9.71 11.04
CA ILE A 47 9.52 -8.49 10.30
C ILE A 47 10.12 -8.58 8.89
N CYS A 48 9.28 -8.51 7.87
CA CYS A 48 9.69 -8.56 6.47
C CYS A 48 9.84 -7.16 5.88
N LEU A 49 11.05 -6.86 5.38
CA LEU A 49 11.33 -5.62 4.65
C LEU A 49 11.41 -5.95 3.16
N VAL A 50 10.47 -5.47 2.36
CA VAL A 50 10.43 -5.73 0.92
C VAL A 50 10.78 -4.46 0.15
N ALA A 51 11.77 -4.56 -0.75
CA ALA A 51 12.10 -3.47 -1.67
C ALA A 51 10.98 -3.30 -2.70
N GLY A 52 10.24 -2.21 -2.61
CA GLY A 52 9.21 -1.83 -3.56
C GLY A 52 9.77 -1.33 -4.89
N PHE A 53 8.88 -0.93 -5.81
CA PHE A 53 9.21 -0.34 -7.12
C PHE A 53 9.84 -1.30 -8.13
N GLN A 54 10.13 -2.51 -7.79
CA GLN A 54 10.81 -3.47 -8.63
C GLN A 54 10.13 -4.85 -8.61
N GLY A 55 10.30 -5.58 -9.68
CA GLY A 55 9.89 -6.96 -9.81
C GLY A 55 10.77 -7.69 -10.82
N VAL A 56 10.37 -8.87 -11.22
CA VAL A 56 11.10 -9.70 -12.19
C VAL A 56 10.14 -10.18 -13.29
N ASN A 57 10.59 -10.14 -14.51
CA ASN A 57 9.87 -10.80 -15.58
C ASN A 57 10.06 -12.32 -15.52
N ARG A 58 8.98 -13.08 -15.66
CA ARG A 58 8.99 -14.55 -15.51
C ARG A 58 9.79 -15.23 -16.63
N GLU A 59 9.71 -14.70 -17.85
CA GLU A 59 10.31 -15.31 -19.06
C GLU A 59 11.78 -14.94 -19.20
N THR A 60 12.06 -13.63 -19.22
CA THR A 60 13.42 -13.11 -19.41
C THR A 60 14.27 -13.18 -18.15
N ARG A 61 13.64 -13.27 -16.97
CA ARG A 61 14.25 -13.17 -15.64
C ARG A 61 14.95 -11.84 -15.34
N ASP A 62 14.68 -10.84 -16.15
CA ASP A 62 15.20 -9.49 -15.95
C ASP A 62 14.47 -8.78 -14.82
N VAL A 63 15.24 -8.01 -14.04
CA VAL A 63 14.67 -7.10 -13.05
C VAL A 63 14.06 -5.91 -13.77
N THR A 64 12.83 -5.61 -13.45
CA THR A 64 12.06 -4.51 -14.03
C THR A 64 11.66 -3.50 -12.97
N THR A 65 11.40 -2.27 -13.38
CA THR A 65 10.88 -1.22 -12.50
C THR A 65 9.47 -0.81 -12.90
N LEU A 66 8.65 -0.49 -11.89
CA LEU A 66 7.20 -0.26 -12.07
C LEU A 66 6.84 1.16 -12.50
N GLY A 67 7.80 2.07 -12.51
CA GLY A 67 7.56 3.48 -12.80
C GLY A 67 6.93 4.24 -11.63
N ARG A 68 6.37 5.41 -11.91
CA ARG A 68 5.82 6.31 -10.88
C ARG A 68 4.70 5.62 -10.08
N GLY A 69 4.73 5.73 -8.75
CA GLY A 69 3.77 5.08 -7.84
C GLY A 69 3.98 3.58 -7.67
N GLY A 70 5.11 3.05 -8.14
CA GLY A 70 5.41 1.61 -8.08
C GLY A 70 5.59 1.08 -6.66
N SER A 71 6.00 1.90 -5.70
CA SER A 71 6.13 1.50 -4.30
C SER A 71 4.77 1.19 -3.69
N ASP A 72 3.80 2.09 -3.87
CA ASP A 72 2.43 1.91 -3.39
C ASP A 72 1.78 0.69 -4.06
N ALA A 73 1.96 0.55 -5.39
CA ALA A 73 1.44 -0.60 -6.12
C ALA A 73 2.07 -1.93 -5.61
N THR A 74 3.35 -1.93 -5.25
CA THR A 74 4.01 -3.09 -4.65
C THR A 74 3.43 -3.42 -3.29
N ALA A 75 3.22 -2.40 -2.43
CA ALA A 75 2.64 -2.59 -1.11
C ALA A 75 1.23 -3.20 -1.17
N VAL A 76 0.37 -2.64 -2.02
CA VAL A 76 -1.01 -3.13 -2.21
C VAL A 76 -1.03 -4.55 -2.78
N ALA A 77 -0.19 -4.84 -3.79
CA ALA A 77 -0.12 -6.17 -4.38
C ALA A 77 0.38 -7.23 -3.40
N LEU A 78 1.35 -6.89 -2.54
CA LEU A 78 1.80 -7.76 -1.46
C LEU A 78 0.73 -7.95 -0.39
N ALA A 79 0.04 -6.88 0.02
CA ALA A 79 -1.05 -6.95 0.98
C ALA A 79 -2.17 -7.89 0.49
N ALA A 80 -2.54 -7.79 -0.80
CA ALA A 80 -3.50 -8.69 -1.43
C ALA A 80 -3.03 -10.14 -1.41
N ALA A 81 -1.79 -10.40 -1.83
CA ALA A 81 -1.25 -11.76 -1.92
C ALA A 81 -1.02 -12.41 -0.55
N LEU A 82 -0.83 -11.63 0.50
CA LEU A 82 -0.67 -12.07 1.88
C LEU A 82 -1.98 -12.08 2.68
N ASN A 83 -3.10 -11.68 2.08
CA ASN A 83 -4.39 -11.49 2.75
C ASN A 83 -4.27 -10.61 4.00
N ALA A 84 -3.59 -9.48 3.87
CA ALA A 84 -3.42 -8.53 4.97
C ALA A 84 -4.74 -7.82 5.29
N ASP A 85 -4.99 -7.56 6.57
CA ASP A 85 -6.20 -6.86 7.03
C ASP A 85 -6.25 -5.41 6.54
N VAL A 86 -5.10 -4.77 6.37
CA VAL A 86 -4.97 -3.39 5.90
C VAL A 86 -3.60 -3.14 5.28
N CYS A 87 -3.55 -2.28 4.26
CA CYS A 87 -2.32 -1.75 3.71
C CYS A 87 -2.15 -0.29 4.12
N GLU A 88 -1.19 0.02 4.97
CA GLU A 88 -0.93 1.39 5.41
C GLU A 88 0.10 2.07 4.50
N ILE A 89 -0.26 3.24 3.97
CA ILE A 89 0.62 4.09 3.17
C ILE A 89 1.05 5.29 4.03
N TYR A 90 2.30 5.28 4.43
CA TYR A 90 2.89 6.37 5.19
C TYR A 90 3.48 7.42 4.24
N SER A 91 3.06 8.67 4.42
CA SER A 91 3.39 9.78 3.54
C SER A 91 3.74 11.05 4.35
N ASP A 92 3.97 12.15 3.65
CA ASP A 92 4.10 13.50 4.21
C ASP A 92 2.75 14.18 4.47
N VAL A 93 1.63 13.55 4.05
CA VAL A 93 0.27 14.01 4.32
C VAL A 93 -0.39 13.13 5.38
N ASP A 94 -1.27 13.70 6.17
CA ASP A 94 -1.93 13.04 7.30
C ASP A 94 -3.28 12.38 6.96
N GLY A 95 -3.62 12.34 5.67
CA GLY A 95 -4.83 11.70 5.16
C GLY A 95 -5.32 12.32 3.86
N VAL A 96 -6.55 11.99 3.49
CA VAL A 96 -7.27 12.52 2.34
C VAL A 96 -8.16 13.68 2.79
N TYR A 97 -8.18 14.77 2.04
CA TYR A 97 -8.97 15.96 2.33
C TYR A 97 -10.00 16.21 1.24
N THR A 98 -11.08 16.91 1.59
CA THR A 98 -12.13 17.34 0.64
C THR A 98 -11.59 18.24 -0.48
N ALA A 99 -10.49 18.93 -0.25
CA ALA A 99 -9.74 19.73 -1.21
C ALA A 99 -8.28 19.87 -0.72
N ASP A 100 -7.38 20.42 -1.54
CA ASP A 100 -6.00 20.71 -1.09
C ASP A 100 -6.03 21.80 0.01
N PRO A 101 -5.67 21.50 1.26
CA PRO A 101 -5.73 22.45 2.37
C PRO A 101 -4.78 23.65 2.21
N ARG A 102 -3.78 23.54 1.32
CA ARG A 102 -2.88 24.65 0.98
C ARG A 102 -3.55 25.68 0.09
N ILE A 103 -4.61 25.30 -0.60
CA ILE A 103 -5.38 26.15 -1.53
C ILE A 103 -6.71 26.54 -0.89
N VAL A 104 -7.38 25.60 -0.23
CA VAL A 104 -8.70 25.78 0.39
C VAL A 104 -8.56 25.66 1.91
N PRO A 105 -8.48 26.79 2.64
CA PRO A 105 -8.25 26.78 4.10
C PRO A 105 -9.30 26.01 4.92
N ASN A 106 -10.51 25.87 4.37
CA ASN A 106 -11.62 25.16 5.02
C ASN A 106 -11.74 23.69 4.56
N ALA A 107 -10.72 23.15 3.88
CA ALA A 107 -10.69 21.73 3.54
C ALA A 107 -10.72 20.87 4.80
N GLN A 108 -11.56 19.85 4.81
CA GLN A 108 -11.70 18.93 5.93
C GLN A 108 -11.04 17.59 5.61
N LYS A 109 -10.34 17.03 6.60
CA LYS A 109 -9.82 15.68 6.51
C LYS A 109 -10.99 14.69 6.58
N LEU A 110 -10.94 13.68 5.73
CA LEU A 110 -11.90 12.59 5.71
C LEU A 110 -11.39 11.45 6.61
N ASP A 111 -12.23 10.93 7.47
CA ASP A 111 -11.89 9.75 8.28
C ASP A 111 -11.96 8.49 7.41
N THR A 112 -12.96 8.43 6.53
CA THR A 112 -13.18 7.33 5.58
C THR A 112 -13.57 7.87 4.21
N ILE A 113 -13.23 7.10 3.17
CA ILE A 113 -13.61 7.38 1.78
C ILE A 113 -13.74 6.05 1.04
N SER A 114 -14.68 5.94 0.10
CA SER A 114 -14.83 4.75 -0.73
C SER A 114 -13.72 4.65 -1.79
N PHE A 115 -13.50 3.44 -2.33
CA PHE A 115 -12.58 3.28 -3.46
C PHE A 115 -13.02 4.09 -4.68
N GLU A 116 -14.31 4.17 -4.95
CA GLU A 116 -14.87 4.90 -6.07
C GLU A 116 -14.58 6.40 -5.96
N GLU A 117 -14.87 7.00 -4.82
CA GLU A 117 -14.58 8.42 -4.56
C GLU A 117 -13.08 8.71 -4.62
N MET A 118 -12.25 7.81 -4.05
CA MET A 118 -10.79 7.96 -4.09
C MET A 118 -10.26 7.87 -5.54
N LEU A 119 -10.83 7.00 -6.37
CA LEU A 119 -10.48 6.88 -7.79
C LEU A 119 -10.85 8.16 -8.55
N GLU A 120 -12.03 8.72 -8.31
CA GLU A 120 -12.44 10.00 -8.92
C GLU A 120 -11.49 11.12 -8.50
N MET A 121 -11.18 11.23 -7.22
CA MET A 121 -10.23 12.24 -6.71
C MET A 121 -8.83 12.08 -7.32
N ALA A 122 -8.33 10.85 -7.43
CA ALA A 122 -7.03 10.57 -8.04
C ALA A 122 -7.03 10.90 -9.55
N ALA A 123 -8.12 10.62 -10.26
CA ALA A 123 -8.28 10.93 -11.68
C ALA A 123 -8.29 12.43 -11.98
N VAL A 124 -8.87 13.25 -11.09
CA VAL A 124 -8.88 14.71 -11.23
C VAL A 124 -7.63 15.40 -10.66
N GLY A 125 -6.65 14.62 -10.17
CA GLY A 125 -5.33 15.13 -9.81
C GLY A 125 -5.02 15.22 -8.33
N ALA A 126 -5.81 14.61 -7.46
CA ALA A 126 -5.42 14.42 -6.07
C ALA A 126 -4.17 13.52 -5.99
N LYS A 127 -3.09 14.03 -5.41
CA LYS A 127 -1.77 13.37 -5.42
C LYS A 127 -1.49 12.53 -4.16
N VAL A 128 -2.50 12.25 -3.37
CA VAL A 128 -2.35 11.51 -2.10
C VAL A 128 -2.04 10.04 -2.34
N LEU A 129 -2.81 9.41 -3.23
CA LEU A 129 -2.59 8.04 -3.70
C LEU A 129 -2.52 8.00 -5.22
N MET A 130 -1.72 7.11 -5.75
CA MET A 130 -1.65 6.89 -7.19
C MET A 130 -2.87 6.09 -7.65
N LEU A 131 -3.50 6.53 -8.73
CA LEU A 131 -4.70 5.90 -9.32
C LEU A 131 -4.55 4.37 -9.42
N ARG A 132 -3.43 3.90 -9.95
CA ARG A 132 -3.13 2.47 -10.11
C ARG A 132 -3.17 1.69 -8.80
N SER A 133 -2.68 2.27 -7.70
CA SER A 133 -2.67 1.61 -6.38
C SER A 133 -4.08 1.46 -5.83
N VAL A 134 -4.93 2.46 -6.03
CA VAL A 134 -6.35 2.41 -5.65
C VAL A 134 -7.13 1.41 -6.51
N GLU A 135 -6.86 1.36 -7.83
CA GLU A 135 -7.43 0.35 -8.73
C GLU A 135 -7.11 -1.08 -8.27
N TYR A 136 -5.85 -1.34 -7.90
CA TYR A 136 -5.43 -2.62 -7.35
C TYR A 136 -6.13 -2.93 -6.01
N ALA A 137 -6.14 -1.97 -5.09
CA ALA A 137 -6.78 -2.13 -3.79
C ALA A 137 -8.26 -2.48 -3.94
N ARG A 138 -8.97 -1.79 -4.82
CA ARG A 138 -10.37 -2.08 -5.14
C ARG A 138 -10.55 -3.47 -5.75
N ALA A 139 -9.70 -3.84 -6.71
CA ALA A 139 -9.82 -5.12 -7.43
C ALA A 139 -9.64 -6.33 -6.51
N PHE A 140 -8.87 -6.20 -5.46
CA PHE A 140 -8.55 -7.26 -4.49
C PHE A 140 -9.16 -7.02 -3.11
N ASP A 141 -10.02 -6.01 -2.97
CA ASP A 141 -10.69 -5.63 -1.73
C ASP A 141 -9.73 -5.46 -0.54
N VAL A 142 -8.60 -4.80 -0.79
CA VAL A 142 -7.59 -4.50 0.24
C VAL A 142 -7.83 -3.12 0.82
N PRO A 143 -8.25 -2.98 2.08
CA PRO A 143 -8.40 -1.67 2.72
C PRO A 143 -7.06 -0.93 2.73
N LEU A 144 -7.07 0.35 2.33
CA LEU A 144 -5.90 1.22 2.41
C LEU A 144 -6.08 2.22 3.54
N ARG A 145 -4.99 2.52 4.23
CA ARG A 145 -4.97 3.60 5.23
C ARG A 145 -3.84 4.57 4.91
N VAL A 146 -4.19 5.82 4.67
CA VAL A 146 -3.21 6.89 4.42
C VAL A 146 -2.91 7.61 5.72
N ARG A 147 -1.64 7.63 6.12
CA ARG A 147 -1.17 8.22 7.38
C ARG A 147 0.06 9.08 7.17
N SER A 148 0.25 10.02 8.08
CA SER A 148 1.51 10.78 8.14
C SER A 148 2.64 9.95 8.76
N SER A 149 3.84 10.08 8.19
CA SER A 149 5.06 9.54 8.81
C SER A 149 5.50 10.36 10.05
N TYR A 150 4.89 11.51 10.28
CA TYR A 150 5.31 12.49 11.30
C TYR A 150 4.34 12.57 12.48
N SER A 151 3.20 11.88 12.44
CA SER A 151 2.21 11.89 13.50
C SER A 151 1.74 10.48 13.85
N THR A 152 1.03 10.35 14.96
CA THR A 152 0.37 9.10 15.39
C THR A 152 -1.11 9.07 15.01
N ASP A 153 -1.59 10.05 14.24
CA ASP A 153 -2.98 10.12 13.82
C ASP A 153 -3.36 8.91 12.96
N ILE A 154 -4.60 8.48 13.09
CA ILE A 154 -5.13 7.29 12.39
C ILE A 154 -5.14 7.48 10.87
N GLY A 155 -5.25 8.73 10.39
CA GLY A 155 -5.29 9.04 8.96
C GLY A 155 -6.66 8.80 8.36
N THR A 156 -6.69 8.52 7.04
CA THR A 156 -7.91 8.24 6.27
C THR A 156 -7.94 6.78 5.85
N LEU A 157 -9.07 6.10 6.08
CA LEU A 157 -9.31 4.76 5.58
C LEU A 157 -10.01 4.81 4.21
N VAL A 158 -9.51 4.02 3.25
CA VAL A 158 -10.08 3.84 1.91
C VAL A 158 -10.54 2.39 1.79
N SER A 159 -11.84 2.13 1.57
CA SER A 159 -12.41 0.77 1.54
C SER A 159 -13.62 0.65 0.61
N GLY A 160 -14.07 -0.58 0.34
CA GLY A 160 -15.17 -0.88 -0.59
C GLY A 160 -16.55 -0.53 -0.09
N SER A 161 -16.83 -0.68 1.22
CA SER A 161 -18.11 -0.31 1.82
C SER A 161 -17.93 0.44 3.13
N MET A 162 -18.74 1.48 3.30
CA MET A 162 -18.77 2.26 4.55
C MET A 162 -19.45 1.49 5.70
N GLU A 163 -20.08 0.34 5.42
CA GLU A 163 -20.90 -0.42 6.37
C GLU A 163 -20.12 -1.54 7.10
N ASP A 164 -18.96 -1.96 6.61
CA ASP A 164 -18.27 -3.17 7.10
C ASP A 164 -17.03 -2.91 7.95
N ILE A 165 -16.85 -1.71 8.48
CA ILE A 165 -15.67 -1.43 9.29
C ILE A 165 -16.02 -1.58 10.78
N PRO A 166 -15.53 -2.63 11.46
CA PRO A 166 -15.55 -2.66 12.90
C PRO A 166 -14.75 -1.47 13.41
N MET A 167 -15.39 -0.56 14.12
CA MET A 167 -14.74 0.48 14.92
C MET A 167 -14.02 -0.18 16.11
N GLU A 168 -13.15 -1.13 15.86
CA GLU A 168 -12.27 -1.65 16.90
C GLU A 168 -10.93 -0.96 16.80
N GLU A 169 -10.68 -0.16 17.83
CA GLU A 169 -9.38 0.43 18.13
C GLU A 169 -8.31 -0.65 18.09
N ALA A 170 -7.51 -0.67 17.04
CA ALA A 170 -6.23 -1.31 17.09
C ALA A 170 -5.32 -0.45 17.97
N VAL A 171 -5.50 -0.56 19.27
CA VAL A 171 -4.56 -0.05 20.26
C VAL A 171 -3.31 -0.91 20.13
N LEU A 172 -2.34 -0.41 19.39
CA LEU A 172 -0.97 -0.88 19.50
C LEU A 172 -0.42 -0.38 20.82
N THR A 173 -0.60 -1.19 21.87
CA THR A 173 0.17 -1.07 23.12
C THR A 173 1.60 -1.54 22.95
#